data_8b342ff07360984ba3bf9f277143b63a
#
_entry.id   8b342ff07360984ba3bf9f277143b63a
#
_cell.length_a   1.000
_cell.length_b   1.000
_cell.length_c   1.000
_cell.angle_alpha   90.00
_cell.angle_beta   90.00
_cell.angle_gamma   90.00
#
_symmetry.space_group_name_H-M   'P 1'
#
loop_
_entity.id
_entity.type
_entity.pdbx_description
1 polymer ?
#
loop_
_entity_poly.entity_id
_entity_poly.type
_entity_poly.pdbx_seq_one_letter_code
_entity_poly.pdbx_strand_id
1 'polypeptide(L)'
;ATGATGATGPAGATGPAGPAGPEGPAGPTGPEGPAGPPGTSVTVNSMNAQNTTAGVIAVVLGGTPVPLPDNQNLDAFTVDVTDTVFTVPETGTYLLTYQVSVTVAALVSSRVLLNGAPIPSTVFAPVVAASIFTATTIIPLTAGDTLTLELFGLLGAVTLQGGVGE
;
A
#
# COMPACT_ATOMS: atom_id res chain seq x y z
N ALA A 1 -80.49 48.81 75.33
CA ALA A 1 -79.20 48.31 75.12
C ALA A 1 -79.12 47.63 73.72
N THR A 2 -78.35 48.18 72.83
CA THR A 2 -78.08 47.60 71.49
C THR A 2 -77.00 46.53 71.63
N GLY A 3 -77.27 45.33 71.13
CA GLY A 3 -76.36 44.20 71.14
C GLY A 3 -75.10 44.40 70.29
N ALA A 4 -73.97 43.82 70.66
CA ALA A 4 -72.70 43.92 70.01
C ALA A 4 -72.77 43.37 68.51
N THR A 5 -72.13 44.04 67.59
CA THR A 5 -71.96 43.61 66.23
C THR A 5 -71.23 42.30 66.13
N GLY A 6 -71.74 41.35 65.38
CA GLY A 6 -71.14 40.02 65.22
C GLY A 6 -69.74 40.12 64.52
N ALA A 7 -68.87 39.19 64.87
CA ALA A 7 -67.51 39.14 64.32
C ALA A 7 -67.52 38.93 62.77
N THR A 8 -66.53 39.52 62.08
CA THR A 8 -66.31 39.39 60.65
C THR A 8 -65.93 37.94 60.37
N GLY A 9 -66.56 37.31 59.37
CA GLY A 9 -66.28 35.94 58.88
C GLY A 9 -64.81 35.79 58.42
N PRO A 10 -64.29 34.57 58.48
CA PRO A 10 -62.90 34.28 58.04
C PRO A 10 -62.76 34.56 56.53
N ALA A 11 -61.50 34.99 56.14
CA ALA A 11 -61.16 35.22 54.78
C ALA A 11 -61.27 33.90 53.94
N GLY A 12 -61.76 34.00 52.71
CA GLY A 12 -61.83 32.86 51.78
C GLY A 12 -60.49 32.22 51.50
N ALA A 13 -60.49 30.93 51.26
CA ALA A 13 -59.28 30.17 50.90
C ALA A 13 -58.61 30.74 49.65
N THR A 14 -57.27 30.73 49.64
CA THR A 14 -56.45 31.12 48.46
C THR A 14 -56.77 30.17 47.32
N GLY A 15 -56.96 30.66 46.11
CA GLY A 15 -57.20 29.85 44.90
C GLY A 15 -56.02 28.96 44.59
N PRO A 16 -56.22 27.84 43.87
CA PRO A 16 -55.15 26.92 43.46
C PRO A 16 -54.10 27.63 42.60
N ALA A 17 -52.83 27.23 42.68
CA ALA A 17 -51.76 27.73 41.83
C ALA A 17 -52.11 27.44 40.36
N GLY A 18 -51.74 28.31 39.46
CA GLY A 18 -51.90 28.13 38.01
C GLY A 18 -51.04 26.96 37.49
N PRO A 19 -51.41 26.38 36.36
CA PRO A 19 -50.63 25.31 35.75
C PRO A 19 -49.22 25.79 35.45
N ALA A 20 -48.24 24.87 35.49
CA ALA A 20 -46.84 25.12 35.05
C ALA A 20 -46.82 25.54 33.57
N GLY A 21 -45.97 26.47 33.26
CA GLY A 21 -45.77 26.90 31.84
C GLY A 21 -45.25 25.74 30.98
N PRO A 22 -45.43 25.82 29.65
CA PRO A 22 -44.92 24.81 28.75
C PRO A 22 -43.41 24.73 28.82
N GLU A 23 -42.85 23.50 28.60
CA GLU A 23 -41.43 23.26 28.55
C GLU A 23 -40.83 24.08 27.38
N GLY A 24 -39.64 24.63 27.56
CA GLY A 24 -38.93 25.37 26.52
C GLY A 24 -38.54 24.47 25.33
N PRO A 25 -38.34 25.03 24.16
CA PRO A 25 -37.93 24.28 22.99
C PRO A 25 -36.57 23.60 23.22
N ALA A 26 -36.38 22.40 22.61
CA ALA A 26 -35.09 21.68 22.64
C ALA A 26 -33.99 22.60 22.09
N GLY A 27 -32.82 22.50 22.69
CA GLY A 27 -31.63 23.21 22.21
C GLY A 27 -31.24 22.79 20.79
N PRO A 28 -30.49 23.62 20.05
CA PRO A 28 -30.01 23.28 18.71
C PRO A 28 -29.11 22.06 18.75
N THR A 29 -29.12 21.27 17.66
CA THR A 29 -28.21 20.15 17.47
C THR A 29 -26.75 20.65 17.52
N GLY A 30 -25.89 19.95 18.21
CA GLY A 30 -24.46 20.26 18.26
C GLY A 30 -23.83 20.24 16.86
N PRO A 31 -22.72 20.94 16.67
CA PRO A 31 -22.01 20.93 15.39
C PRO A 31 -21.55 19.52 15.03
N GLU A 32 -21.50 19.21 13.73
CA GLU A 32 -20.96 17.97 13.20
C GLU A 32 -19.49 17.83 13.63
N GLY A 33 -19.07 16.61 13.98
CA GLY A 33 -17.67 16.33 14.32
C GLY A 33 -16.75 16.60 13.11
N PRO A 34 -15.47 16.85 13.35
CA PRO A 34 -14.49 17.04 12.28
C PRO A 34 -14.45 15.81 11.37
N ALA A 35 -14.22 16.02 10.07
CA ALA A 35 -13.99 14.94 9.13
C ALA A 35 -12.83 14.05 9.59
N GLY A 36 -12.96 12.74 9.40
CA GLY A 36 -11.89 11.80 9.68
C GLY A 36 -10.62 12.13 8.87
N PRO A 37 -9.45 11.69 9.30
CA PRO A 37 -8.22 11.86 8.54
C PRO A 37 -8.38 11.21 7.15
N PRO A 38 -7.74 11.76 6.10
CA PRO A 38 -7.68 11.11 4.78
C PRO A 38 -7.18 9.67 4.94
N GLY A 39 -7.75 8.75 4.17
CA GLY A 39 -7.22 7.39 4.09
C GLY A 39 -5.76 7.45 3.61
N THR A 40 -4.90 6.63 4.21
CA THR A 40 -3.53 6.46 3.71
C THR A 40 -3.58 5.88 2.30
N SER A 41 -2.88 6.51 1.35
CA SER A 41 -2.70 5.95 0.01
C SER A 41 -2.05 4.56 0.13
N VAL A 42 -2.60 3.56 -0.53
CA VAL A 42 -2.02 2.19 -0.55
C VAL A 42 -0.68 2.14 -1.29
N THR A 43 -0.30 3.19 -2.02
CA THR A 43 0.96 3.30 -2.76
C THR A 43 1.62 4.64 -2.45
N VAL A 44 2.20 4.74 -1.24
CA VAL A 44 2.97 5.93 -0.85
C VAL A 44 4.33 5.93 -1.55
N ASN A 45 4.90 4.75 -1.78
CA ASN A 45 6.15 4.57 -2.50
C ASN A 45 5.98 3.43 -3.50
N SER A 46 6.23 3.71 -4.76
CA SER A 46 6.17 2.74 -5.84
C SER A 46 7.39 2.86 -6.74
N MET A 47 7.75 1.78 -7.41
CA MET A 47 8.74 1.83 -8.46
C MET A 47 8.31 1.01 -9.67
N ASN A 48 8.73 1.45 -10.83
CA ASN A 48 8.75 0.69 -12.05
C ASN A 48 10.11 0.85 -12.70
N ALA A 49 10.70 -0.25 -13.14
CA ALA A 49 11.95 -0.25 -13.87
C ALA A 49 11.91 -1.36 -14.91
N GLN A 50 12.47 -1.14 -16.07
CA GLN A 50 12.40 -2.03 -17.22
C GLN A 50 13.76 -2.18 -17.88
N ASN A 51 13.90 -3.24 -18.67
CA ASN A 51 14.93 -3.35 -19.67
C ASN A 51 14.25 -3.59 -21.01
N THR A 52 14.17 -2.56 -21.81
CA THR A 52 13.56 -2.56 -23.15
C THR A 52 14.61 -2.78 -24.26
N THR A 53 15.88 -2.78 -23.90
CA THR A 53 16.98 -3.03 -24.81
C THR A 53 17.19 -4.54 -24.94
N ALA A 54 17.11 -5.05 -26.18
CA ALA A 54 17.41 -6.45 -26.45
C ALA A 54 18.90 -6.71 -26.16
N GLY A 55 19.19 -7.23 -24.98
CA GLY A 55 20.54 -7.51 -24.51
C GLY A 55 20.76 -9.00 -24.25
N VAL A 56 22.00 -9.44 -24.40
CA VAL A 56 22.40 -10.82 -24.04
C VAL A 56 22.86 -10.82 -22.60
N ILE A 57 22.23 -11.66 -21.78
CA ILE A 57 22.65 -11.91 -20.40
C ILE A 57 23.35 -13.28 -20.35
N ALA A 58 24.61 -13.26 -19.94
CA ALA A 58 25.36 -14.49 -19.65
C ALA A 58 24.95 -15.02 -18.27
N VAL A 59 24.16 -16.08 -18.23
CA VAL A 59 23.69 -16.67 -16.99
C VAL A 59 24.76 -17.61 -16.43
N VAL A 60 25.11 -17.41 -15.16
CA VAL A 60 26.04 -18.28 -14.42
C VAL A 60 25.28 -19.07 -13.34
N LEU A 61 25.90 -20.18 -12.87
CA LEU A 61 25.26 -21.05 -11.87
C LEU A 61 24.88 -20.32 -10.58
N GLY A 62 25.72 -19.37 -10.15
CA GLY A 62 25.47 -18.58 -8.94
C GLY A 62 24.38 -17.52 -9.09
N GLY A 63 24.01 -17.21 -10.32
CA GLY A 63 23.07 -16.17 -10.70
C GLY A 63 23.71 -14.96 -11.35
N THR A 64 22.94 -14.29 -12.18
CA THR A 64 23.33 -13.05 -12.88
C THR A 64 22.23 -12.03 -12.71
N PRO A 65 22.53 -10.87 -12.10
CA PRO A 65 21.58 -9.76 -12.01
C PRO A 65 21.11 -9.29 -13.39
N VAL A 66 19.83 -8.93 -13.48
CA VAL A 66 19.22 -8.35 -14.68
C VAL A 66 19.20 -6.84 -14.51
N PRO A 67 19.95 -6.07 -15.32
CA PRO A 67 19.88 -4.62 -15.26
C PRO A 67 18.54 -4.12 -15.81
N LEU A 68 17.97 -3.10 -15.17
CA LEU A 68 16.69 -2.48 -15.53
C LEU A 68 16.85 -0.97 -15.74
N PRO A 69 17.61 -0.52 -16.76
CA PRO A 69 17.97 0.89 -16.93
C PRO A 69 16.86 1.76 -17.52
N ASP A 70 15.80 1.14 -18.07
CA ASP A 70 14.83 1.86 -18.89
C ASP A 70 13.53 2.15 -18.14
N ASN A 71 12.85 3.24 -18.54
CA ASN A 71 11.53 3.63 -18.02
C ASN A 71 11.45 3.60 -16.47
N GLN A 72 12.54 3.99 -15.82
CA GLN A 72 12.60 4.03 -14.36
C GLN A 72 11.70 5.15 -13.83
N ASN A 73 10.69 4.75 -13.07
CA ASN A 73 9.93 5.63 -12.19
C ASN A 73 10.16 5.10 -10.77
N LEU A 74 11.10 5.69 -10.06
CA LEU A 74 11.60 5.14 -8.80
C LEU A 74 10.88 5.71 -7.58
N ASP A 75 10.13 6.82 -7.78
CA ASP A 75 9.53 7.57 -6.67
C ASP A 75 10.62 7.85 -5.60
N ALA A 76 10.49 7.27 -4.40
CA ALA A 76 11.51 7.41 -3.35
C ALA A 76 12.54 6.25 -3.34
N PHE A 77 12.40 5.24 -4.20
CA PHE A 77 13.41 4.18 -4.33
C PHE A 77 14.71 4.74 -4.93
N THR A 78 15.82 4.12 -4.62
CA THR A 78 17.11 4.41 -5.26
C THR A 78 17.66 3.18 -5.94
N VAL A 79 18.46 3.36 -6.98
CA VAL A 79 19.11 2.28 -7.74
C VAL A 79 20.61 2.50 -7.80
N ASP A 80 21.37 1.44 -7.88
CA ASP A 80 22.81 1.47 -8.03
C ASP A 80 23.24 1.87 -9.45
N VAL A 81 24.53 2.10 -9.64
CA VAL A 81 25.10 2.53 -10.95
C VAL A 81 25.03 1.47 -12.05
N THR A 82 24.66 0.24 -11.72
CA THR A 82 24.49 -0.89 -12.66
C THR A 82 23.04 -1.18 -12.98
N ASP A 83 22.11 -0.41 -12.43
CA ASP A 83 20.66 -0.57 -12.57
C ASP A 83 20.15 -1.98 -12.17
N THR A 84 20.82 -2.60 -11.21
CA THR A 84 20.52 -3.97 -10.77
C THR A 84 20.04 -4.08 -9.34
N VAL A 85 20.42 -3.15 -8.46
CA VAL A 85 20.11 -3.18 -7.02
C VAL A 85 19.23 -1.99 -6.66
N PHE A 86 18.01 -2.27 -6.27
CA PHE A 86 17.02 -1.26 -5.88
C PHE A 86 16.89 -1.23 -4.36
N THR A 87 16.99 -0.03 -3.77
CA THR A 87 16.90 0.14 -2.32
C THR A 87 15.53 0.66 -1.92
N VAL A 88 14.93 0.02 -0.93
CA VAL A 88 13.60 0.31 -0.39
C VAL A 88 13.65 1.58 0.48
N PRO A 89 12.80 2.58 0.22
CA PRO A 89 12.85 3.86 0.95
C PRO A 89 12.25 3.79 2.35
N GLU A 90 11.20 3.04 2.56
CA GLU A 90 10.44 3.00 3.81
C GLU A 90 10.03 1.59 4.20
N THR A 91 9.88 1.36 5.51
CA THR A 91 9.37 0.09 6.02
C THR A 91 7.88 -0.04 5.74
N GLY A 92 7.46 -1.15 5.14
CA GLY A 92 6.06 -1.38 4.80
C GLY A 92 5.82 -2.73 4.15
N THR A 93 4.58 -2.94 3.71
CA THR A 93 4.20 -4.13 2.94
C THR A 93 4.09 -3.75 1.47
N TYR A 94 4.82 -4.46 0.62
CA TYR A 94 4.95 -4.18 -0.80
C TYR A 94 4.38 -5.31 -1.65
N LEU A 95 3.70 -4.94 -2.72
CA LEU A 95 3.39 -5.85 -3.83
C LEU A 95 4.58 -5.85 -4.78
N LEU A 96 5.26 -6.97 -4.87
CA LEU A 96 6.39 -7.18 -5.76
C LEU A 96 5.96 -8.03 -6.95
N THR A 97 6.14 -7.49 -8.15
CA THR A 97 5.86 -8.21 -9.41
C THR A 97 7.04 -8.01 -10.34
N TYR A 98 7.46 -9.09 -11.00
CA TYR A 98 8.38 -9.00 -12.12
C TYR A 98 7.95 -9.86 -13.29
N GLN A 99 8.42 -9.48 -14.46
CA GLN A 99 8.35 -10.30 -15.68
C GLN A 99 9.66 -10.18 -16.44
N VAL A 100 10.21 -11.33 -16.86
CA VAL A 100 11.34 -11.40 -17.78
C VAL A 100 10.87 -12.14 -19.02
N SER A 101 11.06 -11.54 -20.18
CA SER A 101 10.76 -12.15 -21.47
C SER A 101 12.06 -12.33 -22.26
N VAL A 102 12.24 -13.51 -22.88
CA VAL A 102 13.40 -13.84 -23.68
C VAL A 102 12.97 -14.21 -25.11
N THR A 103 13.82 -13.93 -26.08
CA THR A 103 13.52 -14.14 -27.50
C THR A 103 13.40 -15.62 -27.89
N VAL A 104 14.10 -16.48 -27.18
CA VAL A 104 14.07 -17.94 -27.36
C VAL A 104 13.83 -18.62 -26.03
N ALA A 105 12.93 -19.59 -26.00
CA ALA A 105 12.65 -20.35 -24.79
C ALA A 105 13.93 -21.00 -24.22
N ALA A 106 14.17 -20.81 -22.93
CA ALA A 106 15.36 -21.27 -22.24
C ALA A 106 15.02 -22.04 -20.94
N LEU A 107 15.91 -22.96 -20.55
CA LEU A 107 15.87 -23.65 -19.25
C LEU A 107 16.69 -22.84 -18.22
N VAL A 108 16.35 -21.61 -18.04
CA VAL A 108 16.92 -20.73 -17.02
C VAL A 108 15.85 -20.44 -15.98
N SER A 109 16.25 -20.18 -14.78
CA SER A 109 15.36 -19.82 -13.66
C SER A 109 15.50 -18.34 -13.35
N SER A 110 14.47 -17.75 -12.76
CA SER A 110 14.49 -16.37 -12.28
C SER A 110 14.06 -16.28 -10.82
N ARG A 111 14.54 -15.27 -10.12
CA ARG A 111 14.19 -14.97 -8.74
C ARG A 111 14.45 -13.51 -8.41
N VAL A 112 13.85 -13.04 -7.33
CA VAL A 112 14.25 -11.79 -6.69
C VAL A 112 15.02 -12.13 -5.42
N LEU A 113 16.11 -11.42 -5.20
CA LEU A 113 16.89 -11.45 -3.98
C LEU A 113 16.49 -10.29 -3.09
N LEU A 114 16.35 -10.55 -1.79
CA LEU A 114 16.24 -9.57 -0.73
C LEU A 114 17.54 -9.61 0.07
N ASN A 115 18.30 -8.52 0.07
CA ASN A 115 19.60 -8.42 0.74
C ASN A 115 20.54 -9.57 0.34
N GLY A 116 20.52 -9.96 -0.94
CA GLY A 116 21.32 -11.07 -1.47
C GLY A 116 20.77 -12.46 -1.20
N ALA A 117 19.67 -12.62 -0.45
CA ALA A 117 19.03 -13.91 -0.20
C ALA A 117 17.77 -14.10 -1.07
N PRO A 118 17.53 -15.28 -1.65
CA PRO A 118 16.36 -15.53 -2.48
C PRO A 118 15.05 -15.35 -1.71
N ILE A 119 14.07 -14.65 -2.31
CA ILE A 119 12.68 -14.64 -1.84
C ILE A 119 11.99 -15.89 -2.44
N PRO A 120 11.63 -16.91 -1.64
CA PRO A 120 11.13 -18.18 -2.16
C PRO A 120 9.90 -18.08 -3.06
N SER A 121 8.98 -17.14 -2.74
CA SER A 121 7.75 -16.91 -3.51
C SER A 121 7.98 -16.25 -4.87
N THR A 122 9.18 -15.78 -5.17
CA THR A 122 9.55 -15.18 -6.46
C THR A 122 10.34 -16.13 -7.36
N VAL A 123 10.70 -17.33 -6.87
CA VAL A 123 11.49 -18.28 -7.64
C VAL A 123 10.61 -18.91 -8.72
N PHE A 124 10.99 -18.70 -9.97
CA PHE A 124 10.44 -19.39 -11.12
C PHE A 124 11.50 -20.31 -11.72
N ALA A 125 11.30 -21.61 -11.57
CA ALA A 125 12.22 -22.65 -12.06
C ALA A 125 11.46 -23.60 -13.00
N PRO A 126 11.48 -23.35 -14.32
CA PRO A 126 10.72 -24.13 -15.27
C PRO A 126 11.34 -25.52 -15.46
N VAL A 127 10.49 -26.55 -15.60
CA VAL A 127 10.90 -27.92 -15.94
C VAL A 127 11.03 -28.14 -17.45
N VAL A 128 10.50 -27.22 -18.24
CA VAL A 128 10.63 -27.15 -19.71
C VAL A 128 11.07 -25.75 -20.08
N ALA A 129 11.71 -25.62 -21.25
CA ALA A 129 12.16 -24.30 -21.71
C ALA A 129 10.98 -23.31 -21.78
N ALA A 130 11.16 -22.15 -21.19
CA ALA A 130 10.18 -21.06 -21.12
C ALA A 130 10.75 -19.78 -21.72
N SER A 131 9.88 -18.96 -22.29
CA SER A 131 10.25 -17.64 -22.84
C SER A 131 9.75 -16.49 -21.99
N ILE A 132 8.90 -16.76 -21.00
CA ILE A 132 8.36 -15.77 -20.05
C ILE A 132 8.53 -16.32 -18.63
N PHE A 133 9.10 -15.51 -17.77
CA PHE A 133 9.32 -15.79 -16.37
C PHE A 133 8.61 -14.68 -15.55
N THR A 134 7.71 -15.03 -14.67
CA THR A 134 6.96 -14.05 -13.88
C THR A 134 6.71 -14.56 -12.48
N ALA A 135 6.70 -13.65 -11.53
CA ALA A 135 6.18 -13.91 -10.19
C ALA A 135 5.56 -12.64 -9.60
N THR A 136 4.59 -12.84 -8.73
CA THR A 136 3.96 -11.79 -7.94
C THR A 136 3.85 -12.27 -6.51
N THR A 137 4.25 -11.42 -5.57
CA THR A 137 4.18 -11.72 -4.13
C THR A 137 3.95 -10.44 -3.34
N ILE A 138 3.40 -10.60 -2.15
CA ILE A 138 3.26 -9.52 -1.16
C ILE A 138 4.20 -9.85 -0.01
N ILE A 139 5.11 -8.93 0.29
CA ILE A 139 6.10 -9.14 1.34
C ILE A 139 6.31 -7.88 2.20
N PRO A 140 6.61 -8.04 3.49
CA PRO A 140 7.11 -6.94 4.30
C PRO A 140 8.57 -6.63 3.93
N LEU A 141 8.88 -5.34 3.78
CA LEU A 141 10.24 -4.84 3.55
C LEU A 141 10.56 -3.76 4.57
N THR A 142 11.82 -3.62 4.90
CA THR A 142 12.35 -2.60 5.81
C THR A 142 13.09 -1.52 5.01
N ALA A 143 13.03 -0.29 5.47
CA ALA A 143 13.83 0.79 4.87
C ALA A 143 15.31 0.41 4.81
N GLY A 144 15.93 0.57 3.64
CA GLY A 144 17.30 0.17 3.37
C GLY A 144 17.46 -1.27 2.85
N ASP A 145 16.40 -2.08 2.83
CA ASP A 145 16.45 -3.38 2.17
C ASP A 145 16.78 -3.22 0.68
N THR A 146 17.49 -4.19 0.13
CA THR A 146 17.86 -4.20 -1.30
C THR A 146 17.17 -5.33 -2.04
N LEU A 147 16.68 -5.02 -3.24
CA LEU A 147 16.03 -5.95 -4.15
C LEU A 147 16.86 -6.09 -5.44
N THR A 148 17.07 -7.32 -5.90
CA THR A 148 17.78 -7.63 -7.15
C THR A 148 17.04 -8.71 -7.90
N LEU A 149 16.69 -8.44 -9.16
CA LEU A 149 16.16 -9.46 -10.09
C LEU A 149 17.34 -10.24 -10.68
N GLU A 150 17.27 -11.56 -10.65
CA GLU A 150 18.38 -12.42 -11.05
C GLU A 150 17.91 -13.58 -11.92
N LEU A 151 18.69 -13.91 -12.93
CA LEU A 151 18.59 -15.15 -13.69
C LEU A 151 19.66 -16.13 -13.20
N PHE A 152 19.30 -17.40 -13.01
CA PHE A 152 20.20 -18.42 -12.45
C PHE A 152 19.91 -19.81 -13.04
N GLY A 153 20.75 -20.79 -12.69
CA GLY A 153 20.57 -22.18 -13.06
C GLY A 153 21.60 -22.67 -14.07
N LEU A 154 21.21 -22.99 -15.28
CA LEU A 154 22.13 -23.48 -16.32
C LEU A 154 23.09 -22.39 -16.80
N LEU A 155 24.36 -22.80 -17.02
CA LEU A 155 25.32 -21.95 -17.71
C LEU A 155 24.87 -21.73 -19.17
N GLY A 156 24.72 -20.47 -19.56
CA GLY A 156 24.29 -20.15 -20.91
C GLY A 156 24.10 -18.66 -21.10
N ALA A 157 23.67 -18.29 -22.29
CA ALA A 157 23.30 -16.93 -22.63
C ALA A 157 21.82 -16.88 -23.00
N VAL A 158 21.09 -15.91 -22.46
CA VAL A 158 19.73 -15.61 -22.85
C VAL A 158 19.68 -14.19 -23.43
N THR A 159 18.92 -14.04 -24.51
CA THR A 159 18.68 -12.72 -25.09
C THR A 159 17.34 -12.21 -24.58
N LEU A 160 17.35 -11.09 -23.89
CA LEU A 160 16.12 -10.43 -23.46
C LEU A 160 15.31 -10.00 -24.69
N GLN A 161 14.01 -10.11 -24.60
CA GLN A 161 13.12 -9.54 -25.60
C GLN A 161 13.08 -8.03 -25.35
N GLY A 162 13.60 -7.24 -26.30
CA GLY A 162 13.45 -5.80 -26.28
C GLY A 162 11.96 -5.44 -26.29
N GLY A 163 11.56 -4.55 -25.38
CA GLY A 163 10.21 -4.01 -25.39
C GLY A 163 10.01 -3.25 -26.71
N VAL A 164 9.08 -3.69 -27.54
CA VAL A 164 8.49 -2.81 -28.54
C VAL A 164 7.57 -1.90 -27.74
N GLY A 165 8.06 -0.68 -27.44
CA GLY A 165 7.22 0.35 -26.86
C GLY A 165 6.09 0.66 -27.84
N GLU A 166 4.88 0.25 -27.51
CA GLU A 166 3.65 0.83 -28.03
C GLU A 166 3.16 1.90 -27.07
#